data_805d96d389b7b7943d504bb713517540
#
_entry.id   805d96d389b7b7943d504bb713517540
#
_cell.length_a   1.000
_cell.length_b   1.000
_cell.length_c   1.000
_cell.angle_alpha   90.00
_cell.angle_beta   90.00
_cell.angle_gamma   90.00
#
_symmetry.space_group_name_H-M   'P 1'
#
loop_
_entity.id
_entity.type
_entity.pdbx_description
1 polymer ?
#
loop_
_entity_poly.entity_id
_entity_poly.type
_entity_poly.pdbx_seq_one_letter_code
_entity_poly.pdbx_strand_id
1 'polypeptide(L)'
;MQNLKQYVNKILKDYNDERVFSFEFDGQKFWLKRIEKSIEGSFLTKIFKPNPYRSFAAEIKKLEILNEANAPAPKLVLKSDEFFVIEDVGEPVARLFKYSTDEKFKHKILLKVARALAGLHTLNFAHGRPALRDIAIKNDEIKFLDFESKFFSDDLKLRKCRDLLVFIHELYRQKISNELVKEAIYEYDKTNGSEIYEHSLRLILKFKPLYYLLRPFKFLGKKDLNAAISTFELLLPAAKSKITSR
;
A
#
# COMPACT_ATOMS: atom_id res chain seq x y z
N MET A 1 -1.58 25.68 -15.98
CA MET A 1 -1.57 25.68 -14.51
C MET A 1 -2.36 26.82 -13.87
N GLN A 2 -2.30 28.07 -14.36
CA GLN A 2 -3.13 29.17 -13.81
C GLN A 2 -4.62 28.86 -13.86
N ASN A 3 -5.09 28.23 -14.91
CA ASN A 3 -6.51 27.91 -15.13
C ASN A 3 -7.01 26.82 -14.15
N LEU A 4 -6.22 25.75 -13.89
CA LEU A 4 -6.58 24.70 -12.93
C LEU A 4 -6.69 25.27 -11.50
N LYS A 5 -5.75 26.11 -11.07
CA LYS A 5 -5.81 26.74 -9.73
C LYS A 5 -7.06 27.59 -9.54
N GLN A 6 -7.43 28.37 -10.56
CA GLN A 6 -8.66 29.17 -10.52
C GLN A 6 -9.91 28.29 -10.45
N TYR A 7 -9.95 27.22 -11.23
CA TYR A 7 -11.03 26.26 -11.22
C TYR A 7 -11.16 25.58 -9.84
N VAL A 8 -10.05 25.11 -9.28
CA VAL A 8 -10.04 24.49 -7.94
C VAL A 8 -10.54 25.46 -6.87
N ASN A 9 -10.14 26.73 -6.90
CA ASN A 9 -10.65 27.73 -5.96
C ASN A 9 -12.15 27.96 -6.07
N LYS A 10 -12.72 27.77 -7.26
CA LYS A 10 -14.18 27.86 -7.47
C LYS A 10 -14.90 26.65 -6.87
N ILE A 11 -14.47 25.43 -7.23
CA ILE A 11 -15.13 24.20 -6.76
C ILE A 11 -14.98 23.96 -5.25
N LEU A 12 -13.94 24.51 -4.62
CA LEU A 12 -13.77 24.45 -3.16
C LEU A 12 -14.93 25.07 -2.39
N LYS A 13 -15.67 26.01 -2.99
CA LYS A 13 -16.87 26.61 -2.41
C LYS A 13 -18.09 25.70 -2.54
N ASP A 14 -18.19 24.99 -3.66
CA ASP A 14 -19.32 24.11 -3.97
C ASP A 14 -19.27 22.81 -3.15
N TYR A 15 -18.07 22.28 -2.86
CA TYR A 15 -17.84 21.06 -2.08
C TYR A 15 -17.41 21.36 -0.63
N ASN A 16 -18.14 22.24 0.06
CA ASN A 16 -17.68 22.80 1.34
C ASN A 16 -17.51 21.76 2.45
N ASP A 17 -18.31 20.68 2.45
CA ASP A 17 -18.33 19.66 3.50
C ASP A 17 -17.52 18.40 3.17
N GLU A 18 -17.04 18.24 1.93
CA GLU A 18 -16.30 17.06 1.53
C GLU A 18 -14.80 17.24 1.73
N ARG A 19 -14.21 16.32 2.50
CA ARG A 19 -12.75 16.29 2.75
C ARG A 19 -11.97 15.77 1.55
N VAL A 20 -12.50 14.75 0.87
CA VAL A 20 -11.89 14.12 -0.31
C VAL A 20 -12.93 13.94 -1.37
N PHE A 21 -12.72 14.53 -2.53
CA PHE A 21 -13.62 14.40 -3.66
C PHE A 21 -12.85 14.41 -4.99
N SER A 22 -13.49 13.88 -6.03
CA SER A 22 -12.95 13.93 -7.39
C SER A 22 -13.66 14.98 -8.22
N PHE A 23 -12.94 15.55 -9.19
CA PHE A 23 -13.47 16.48 -10.17
C PHE A 23 -12.79 16.26 -11.53
N GLU A 24 -13.42 16.77 -12.58
CA GLU A 24 -12.88 16.75 -13.93
C GLU A 24 -12.46 18.15 -14.37
N PHE A 25 -11.32 18.24 -15.03
CA PHE A 25 -10.82 19.47 -15.64
C PHE A 25 -10.05 19.13 -16.91
N ASP A 26 -10.38 19.80 -18.04
CA ASP A 26 -9.83 19.54 -19.37
C ASP A 26 -9.84 18.04 -19.77
N GLY A 27 -10.96 17.34 -19.48
CA GLY A 27 -11.13 15.92 -19.79
C GLY A 27 -10.29 14.97 -18.93
N GLN A 28 -9.61 15.47 -17.90
CA GLN A 28 -8.84 14.67 -16.96
C GLN A 28 -9.51 14.69 -15.57
N LYS A 29 -9.51 13.52 -14.93
CA LYS A 29 -10.01 13.37 -13.56
C LYS A 29 -8.90 13.58 -12.55
N PHE A 30 -9.20 14.31 -11.50
CA PHE A 30 -8.32 14.62 -10.38
C PHE A 30 -9.02 14.31 -9.05
N TRP A 31 -8.21 14.15 -8.00
CA TRP A 31 -8.67 14.03 -6.63
C TRP A 31 -8.13 15.19 -5.81
N LEU A 32 -9.03 15.84 -5.06
CA LEU A 32 -8.67 16.87 -4.12
C LEU A 32 -8.85 16.35 -2.69
N LYS A 33 -7.85 16.57 -1.86
CA LYS A 33 -7.89 16.26 -0.43
C LYS A 33 -7.64 17.52 0.37
N ARG A 34 -8.55 17.81 1.31
CA ARG A 34 -8.43 18.92 2.25
C ARG A 34 -7.81 18.48 3.56
N ILE A 35 -7.22 19.44 4.27
CA ILE A 35 -6.82 19.26 5.65
C ILE A 35 -8.02 18.98 6.54
N GLU A 36 -7.86 18.11 7.54
CA GLU A 36 -8.87 17.83 8.55
C GLU A 36 -8.87 18.95 9.58
N LYS A 37 -9.87 19.87 9.53
CA LYS A 37 -9.93 21.04 10.43
C LYS A 37 -10.43 20.69 11.83
N SER A 38 -11.21 19.61 12.00
CA SER A 38 -11.75 19.18 13.29
C SER A 38 -11.21 17.82 13.71
N ILE A 39 -10.72 17.73 14.94
CA ILE A 39 -10.44 16.45 15.58
C ILE A 39 -11.74 15.99 16.24
N GLU A 40 -12.60 15.28 15.52
CA GLU A 40 -13.74 14.59 16.13
C GLU A 40 -13.23 13.41 16.98
N GLY A 41 -13.75 13.30 18.19
CA GLY A 41 -13.45 12.19 19.08
C GLY A 41 -13.41 12.56 20.56
N SER A 42 -13.39 11.54 21.42
CA SER A 42 -13.24 11.65 22.88
C SER A 42 -11.98 12.41 23.26
N PHE A 43 -11.96 13.01 24.46
CA PHE A 43 -10.82 13.74 25.04
C PHE A 43 -9.49 12.95 24.93
N LEU A 44 -9.53 11.64 25.17
CA LEU A 44 -8.36 10.76 25.02
C LEU A 44 -7.86 10.65 23.57
N THR A 45 -8.77 10.59 22.58
CA THR A 45 -8.39 10.55 21.16
C THR A 45 -7.74 11.87 20.72
N LYS A 46 -8.12 13.00 21.30
CA LYS A 46 -7.51 14.31 21.00
C LYS A 46 -6.06 14.42 21.48
N ILE A 47 -5.72 13.78 22.60
CA ILE A 47 -4.36 13.79 23.16
C ILE A 47 -3.39 12.93 22.32
N PHE A 48 -3.86 11.81 21.76
CA PHE A 48 -3.03 10.86 21.02
C PHE A 48 -3.03 11.06 19.50
N LYS A 49 -3.96 11.85 18.94
CA LYS A 49 -3.94 12.16 17.50
C LYS A 49 -2.83 13.17 17.19
N PRO A 50 -2.03 12.92 16.15
CA PRO A 50 -1.03 13.88 15.69
C PRO A 50 -1.73 15.16 15.20
N ASN A 51 -1.02 16.29 15.31
CA ASN A 51 -1.50 17.57 14.79
C ASN A 51 -1.89 17.44 13.30
N PRO A 52 -3.14 17.76 12.91
CA PRO A 52 -3.63 17.59 11.55
C PRO A 52 -2.77 18.32 10.51
N TYR A 53 -2.32 19.53 10.83
CA TYR A 53 -1.47 20.32 9.94
C TYR A 53 -0.11 19.65 9.68
N ARG A 54 0.52 19.10 10.73
CA ARG A 54 1.79 18.37 10.59
C ARG A 54 1.63 17.09 9.77
N SER A 55 0.53 16.36 10.00
CA SER A 55 0.26 15.13 9.25
C SER A 55 -0.02 15.42 7.78
N PHE A 56 -0.79 16.48 7.50
CA PHE A 56 -1.10 16.91 6.15
C PHE A 56 0.14 17.39 5.39
N ALA A 57 0.96 18.24 6.01
CA ALA A 57 2.23 18.69 5.44
C ALA A 57 3.20 17.53 5.19
N ALA A 58 3.25 16.54 6.09
CA ALA A 58 4.08 15.35 5.93
C ALA A 58 3.61 14.48 4.74
N GLU A 59 2.29 14.39 4.50
CA GLU A 59 1.72 13.69 3.36
C GLU A 59 2.10 14.37 2.03
N ILE A 60 1.96 15.69 1.95
CA ILE A 60 2.38 16.48 0.77
C ILE A 60 3.88 16.27 0.51
N LYS A 61 4.73 16.45 1.53
CA LYS A 61 6.18 16.26 1.41
C LYS A 61 6.54 14.85 0.96
N LYS A 62 5.82 13.84 1.46
CA LYS A 62 6.03 12.44 1.04
C LYS A 62 5.71 12.27 -0.44
N LEU A 63 4.60 12.81 -0.93
CA LEU A 63 4.23 12.77 -2.35
C LEU A 63 5.26 13.48 -3.22
N GLU A 64 5.79 14.62 -2.80
CA GLU A 64 6.85 15.34 -3.52
C GLU A 64 8.09 14.47 -3.69
N ILE A 65 8.60 13.89 -2.60
CA ILE A 65 9.78 13.01 -2.62
C ILE A 65 9.55 11.80 -3.52
N LEU A 66 8.36 11.19 -3.45
CA LEU A 66 8.01 10.05 -4.30
C LEU A 66 7.94 10.44 -5.78
N ASN A 67 7.39 11.62 -6.09
CA ASN A 67 7.30 12.12 -7.46
C ASN A 67 8.67 12.51 -8.04
N GLU A 68 9.53 13.14 -7.25
CA GLU A 68 10.92 13.46 -7.64
C GLU A 68 11.72 12.20 -7.99
N ALA A 69 11.49 11.11 -7.24
CA ALA A 69 12.11 9.81 -7.48
C ALA A 69 11.42 8.98 -8.58
N ASN A 70 10.38 9.50 -9.24
CA ASN A 70 9.54 8.75 -10.18
C ASN A 70 8.99 7.44 -9.60
N ALA A 71 8.73 7.42 -8.29
CA ALA A 71 8.13 6.27 -7.63
C ALA A 71 6.68 6.05 -8.08
N PRO A 72 6.15 4.83 -8.02
CA PRO A 72 4.79 4.51 -8.42
C PRO A 72 3.75 5.05 -7.42
N ALA A 73 3.65 6.38 -7.33
CA ALA A 73 2.72 7.15 -6.51
C ALA A 73 1.88 8.09 -7.37
N PRO A 74 0.73 8.60 -6.89
CA PRO A 74 -0.03 9.63 -7.58
C PRO A 74 0.82 10.88 -7.82
N LYS A 75 0.61 11.53 -8.96
CA LYS A 75 1.29 12.78 -9.26
C LYS A 75 0.64 13.93 -8.50
N LEU A 76 1.43 14.65 -7.73
CA LEU A 76 0.99 15.88 -7.07
C LEU A 76 0.92 17.00 -8.11
N VAL A 77 -0.27 17.53 -8.36
CA VAL A 77 -0.52 18.53 -9.41
C VAL A 77 -0.61 19.94 -8.85
N LEU A 78 -1.24 20.06 -7.67
CA LEU A 78 -1.41 21.36 -6.99
C LEU A 78 -1.35 21.13 -5.48
N LYS A 79 -0.76 22.10 -4.76
CA LYS A 79 -0.71 22.08 -3.29
C LYS A 79 -0.93 23.47 -2.70
N SER A 80 -1.45 23.47 -1.48
CA SER A 80 -1.57 24.63 -0.59
C SER A 80 -1.48 24.15 0.87
N ASP A 81 -1.59 25.07 1.82
CA ASP A 81 -1.62 24.73 3.25
C ASP A 81 -2.95 24.06 3.68
N GLU A 82 -4.01 24.19 2.88
CA GLU A 82 -5.35 23.69 3.19
C GLU A 82 -5.80 22.49 2.33
N PHE A 83 -5.24 22.30 1.15
CA PHE A 83 -5.58 21.22 0.24
C PHE A 83 -4.43 20.84 -0.69
N PHE A 84 -4.49 19.64 -1.24
CA PHE A 84 -3.68 19.25 -2.39
C PHE A 84 -4.53 18.53 -3.44
N VAL A 85 -4.04 18.54 -4.67
CA VAL A 85 -4.66 17.86 -5.82
C VAL A 85 -3.68 16.87 -6.39
N ILE A 86 -4.15 15.65 -6.60
CA ILE A 86 -3.40 14.58 -7.28
C ILE A 86 -4.15 14.14 -8.53
N GLU A 87 -3.42 13.59 -9.49
CA GLU A 87 -4.02 12.93 -10.64
C GLU A 87 -4.82 11.69 -10.23
N ASP A 88 -5.88 11.38 -10.98
CA ASP A 88 -6.60 10.13 -10.83
C ASP A 88 -5.73 8.94 -11.28
N VAL A 89 -5.62 7.95 -10.43
CA VAL A 89 -4.79 6.74 -10.65
C VAL A 89 -5.61 5.48 -10.99
N GLY A 90 -6.89 5.67 -11.29
CA GLY A 90 -7.79 4.61 -11.72
C GLY A 90 -8.43 3.82 -10.59
N GLU A 91 -8.69 2.54 -10.82
CA GLU A 91 -9.49 1.72 -9.92
C GLU A 91 -8.60 0.97 -8.91
N PRO A 92 -9.01 0.92 -7.63
CA PRO A 92 -8.35 0.09 -6.63
C PRO A 92 -8.37 -1.40 -7.02
N VAL A 93 -7.22 -2.07 -6.90
CA VAL A 93 -7.07 -3.50 -7.24
C VAL A 93 -8.03 -4.37 -6.43
N ALA A 94 -8.27 -4.03 -5.16
CA ALA A 94 -9.24 -4.75 -4.34
C ALA A 94 -10.67 -4.72 -4.93
N ARG A 95 -11.07 -3.58 -5.53
CA ARG A 95 -12.37 -3.45 -6.19
C ARG A 95 -12.44 -4.30 -7.46
N LEU A 96 -11.40 -4.24 -8.28
CA LEU A 96 -11.32 -5.07 -9.49
C LEU A 96 -11.39 -6.56 -9.15
N PHE A 97 -10.67 -7.01 -8.11
CA PHE A 97 -10.68 -8.41 -7.66
C PHE A 97 -12.04 -8.87 -7.13
N LYS A 98 -12.77 -7.97 -6.46
CA LYS A 98 -14.11 -8.27 -5.93
C LYS A 98 -15.14 -8.50 -7.03
N TYR A 99 -15.06 -7.73 -8.13
CA TYR A 99 -16.11 -7.73 -9.16
C TYR A 99 -15.71 -8.47 -10.44
N SER A 100 -14.43 -8.72 -10.69
CA SER A 100 -14.00 -9.53 -11.83
C SER A 100 -14.12 -11.02 -11.55
N THR A 101 -14.61 -11.77 -12.52
CA THR A 101 -14.59 -13.24 -12.54
C THR A 101 -13.45 -13.79 -13.41
N ASP A 102 -12.72 -12.90 -14.13
CA ASP A 102 -11.62 -13.29 -15.00
C ASP A 102 -10.33 -13.51 -14.18
N GLU A 103 -10.01 -14.77 -13.94
CA GLU A 103 -8.82 -15.17 -13.18
C GLU A 103 -7.51 -14.84 -13.93
N LYS A 104 -7.50 -14.82 -15.27
CA LYS A 104 -6.31 -14.42 -16.06
C LYS A 104 -6.03 -12.93 -15.91
N PHE A 105 -7.09 -12.13 -15.88
CA PHE A 105 -6.99 -10.70 -15.62
C PHE A 105 -6.44 -10.41 -14.21
N LYS A 106 -7.00 -11.07 -13.18
CA LYS A 106 -6.51 -10.94 -11.80
C LYS A 106 -5.04 -11.35 -11.69
N HIS A 107 -4.68 -12.47 -12.31
CA HIS A 107 -3.31 -12.95 -12.37
C HIS A 107 -2.36 -11.89 -12.95
N LYS A 108 -2.69 -11.37 -14.14
CA LYS A 108 -1.88 -10.33 -14.80
C LYS A 108 -1.68 -9.11 -13.90
N ILE A 109 -2.75 -8.63 -13.27
CA ILE A 109 -2.68 -7.47 -12.35
C ILE A 109 -1.79 -7.79 -11.14
N LEU A 110 -1.94 -8.97 -10.54
CA LEU A 110 -1.18 -9.33 -9.34
C LEU A 110 0.33 -9.38 -9.60
N LEU A 111 0.75 -9.94 -10.74
CA LEU A 111 2.16 -9.92 -11.13
C LEU A 111 2.67 -8.49 -11.35
N LYS A 112 1.85 -7.58 -11.88
CA LYS A 112 2.21 -6.17 -12.01
C LYS A 112 2.37 -5.48 -10.65
N VAL A 113 1.47 -5.77 -9.71
CA VAL A 113 1.56 -5.26 -8.34
C VAL A 113 2.86 -5.73 -7.68
N ALA A 114 3.20 -7.02 -7.82
CA ALA A 114 4.43 -7.58 -7.26
C ALA A 114 5.69 -6.89 -7.84
N ARG A 115 5.73 -6.68 -9.17
CA ARG A 115 6.81 -5.92 -9.84
C ARG A 115 6.89 -4.48 -9.36
N ALA A 116 5.74 -3.80 -9.26
CA ALA A 116 5.69 -2.42 -8.81
C ALA A 116 6.17 -2.27 -7.35
N LEU A 117 5.84 -3.24 -6.48
CA LEU A 117 6.34 -3.27 -5.10
C LEU A 117 7.86 -3.48 -5.04
N ALA A 118 8.40 -4.39 -5.84
CA ALA A 118 9.84 -4.58 -5.97
C ALA A 118 10.53 -3.30 -6.49
N GLY A 119 9.96 -2.65 -7.50
CA GLY A 119 10.43 -1.38 -8.04
C GLY A 119 10.42 -0.25 -6.99
N LEU A 120 9.36 -0.13 -6.20
CA LEU A 120 9.29 0.82 -5.09
C LEU A 120 10.43 0.58 -4.07
N HIS A 121 10.69 -0.68 -3.74
CA HIS A 121 11.77 -1.04 -2.84
C HIS A 121 13.16 -0.77 -3.43
N THR A 122 13.34 -0.94 -4.74
CA THR A 122 14.59 -0.59 -5.46
C THR A 122 14.88 0.90 -5.38
N LEU A 123 13.85 1.74 -5.44
CA LEU A 123 13.96 3.19 -5.25
C LEU A 123 14.17 3.62 -3.79
N ASN A 124 14.40 2.68 -2.89
CA ASN A 124 14.60 2.91 -1.46
C ASN A 124 13.38 3.51 -0.72
N PHE A 125 12.19 3.18 -1.16
CA PHE A 125 10.95 3.49 -0.45
C PHE A 125 10.32 2.24 0.14
N ALA A 126 9.58 2.43 1.23
CA ALA A 126 8.65 1.47 1.77
C ALA A 126 7.27 2.11 1.82
N HIS A 127 6.23 1.32 1.52
CA HIS A 127 4.85 1.77 1.56
C HIS A 127 4.32 1.87 3.00
N GLY A 128 4.62 0.85 3.81
CA GLY A 128 4.13 0.68 5.18
C GLY A 128 3.04 -0.38 5.29
N ARG A 129 2.04 -0.37 4.42
CA ARG A 129 0.97 -1.36 4.38
C ARG A 129 0.40 -1.51 2.97
N PRO A 130 1.06 -2.23 2.06
CA PRO A 130 0.62 -2.38 0.66
C PRO A 130 -0.58 -3.34 0.55
N ALA A 131 -1.74 -2.88 1.03
CA ALA A 131 -3.00 -3.60 0.88
C ALA A 131 -3.60 -3.35 -0.51
N LEU A 132 -4.30 -4.34 -1.09
CA LEU A 132 -4.85 -4.21 -2.45
C LEU A 132 -5.84 -3.06 -2.63
N ARG A 133 -6.44 -2.55 -1.56
CA ARG A 133 -7.30 -1.36 -1.58
C ARG A 133 -6.52 -0.05 -1.74
N ASP A 134 -5.26 -0.07 -1.30
CA ASP A 134 -4.34 1.09 -1.32
C ASP A 134 -3.41 1.02 -2.56
N ILE A 135 -3.73 0.16 -3.52
CA ILE A 135 -3.05 -0.02 -4.80
C ILE A 135 -4.07 0.14 -5.91
N ALA A 136 -3.79 1.04 -6.86
CA ALA A 136 -4.66 1.31 -8.01
C ALA A 136 -3.97 0.99 -9.34
N ILE A 137 -4.78 0.77 -10.38
CA ILE A 137 -4.31 0.56 -11.75
C ILE A 137 -5.05 1.47 -12.71
N LYS A 138 -4.31 2.14 -13.58
CA LYS A 138 -4.82 2.95 -14.68
C LYS A 138 -3.89 2.79 -15.88
N ASN A 139 -4.45 2.56 -17.07
CA ASN A 139 -3.67 2.41 -18.29
C ASN A 139 -2.50 1.42 -18.16
N ASP A 140 -2.72 0.31 -17.49
CA ASP A 140 -1.75 -0.75 -17.25
C ASP A 140 -0.61 -0.38 -16.24
N GLU A 141 -0.63 0.82 -15.63
CA GLU A 141 0.30 1.28 -14.61
C GLU A 141 -0.25 1.08 -13.20
N ILE A 142 0.61 0.60 -12.30
CA ILE A 142 0.32 0.46 -10.86
C ILE A 142 0.78 1.70 -10.12
N LYS A 143 -0.10 2.23 -9.26
CA LYS A 143 0.23 3.30 -8.31
C LYS A 143 -0.17 2.89 -6.89
N PHE A 144 0.69 3.22 -5.94
CA PHE A 144 0.43 3.02 -4.52
C PHE A 144 -0.15 4.28 -3.90
N LEU A 145 -1.17 4.09 -3.06
CA LEU A 145 -1.88 5.13 -2.34
C LEU A 145 -1.63 4.99 -0.84
N ASP A 146 -1.88 6.03 -0.07
CA ASP A 146 -1.89 5.99 1.41
C ASP A 146 -0.58 5.46 2.02
N PHE A 147 0.54 6.02 1.60
CA PHE A 147 1.85 5.69 2.18
C PHE A 147 1.89 6.03 3.66
N GLU A 148 2.20 5.07 4.52
CA GLU A 148 2.36 5.33 5.94
C GLU A 148 3.50 6.32 6.21
N SER A 149 3.23 7.33 7.02
CA SER A 149 4.22 8.33 7.44
C SER A 149 5.01 7.90 8.68
N LYS A 150 4.46 7.00 9.47
CA LYS A 150 5.06 6.50 10.71
C LYS A 150 5.35 5.01 10.61
N PHE A 151 6.61 4.68 10.85
CA PHE A 151 7.06 3.30 10.97
C PHE A 151 7.56 3.08 12.41
N PHE A 152 7.44 1.86 12.90
CA PHE A 152 7.96 1.46 14.21
C PHE A 152 9.46 1.18 14.21
N SER A 153 10.13 1.29 13.05
CA SER A 153 11.58 1.12 12.89
C SER A 153 12.10 2.11 11.87
N ASP A 154 13.32 2.60 12.09
CA ASP A 154 14.05 3.43 11.13
C ASP A 154 14.86 2.62 10.13
N ASP A 155 15.03 1.32 10.34
CA ASP A 155 15.66 0.41 9.39
C ASP A 155 14.80 0.21 8.15
N LEU A 156 15.24 0.80 7.04
CA LEU A 156 14.53 0.75 5.76
C LEU A 156 14.42 -0.70 5.23
N LYS A 157 15.43 -1.54 5.46
CA LYS A 157 15.37 -2.95 5.05
C LYS A 157 14.27 -3.68 5.79
N LEU A 158 14.13 -3.46 7.08
CA LEU A 158 13.07 -4.04 7.89
C LEU A 158 11.68 -3.54 7.47
N ARG A 159 11.56 -2.25 7.08
CA ARG A 159 10.32 -1.70 6.53
C ARG A 159 9.92 -2.38 5.22
N LYS A 160 10.87 -2.58 4.29
CA LYS A 160 10.63 -3.28 3.01
C LYS A 160 10.24 -4.76 3.25
N CYS A 161 10.91 -5.44 4.19
CA CYS A 161 10.52 -6.80 4.57
C CYS A 161 9.10 -6.87 5.13
N ARG A 162 8.73 -5.91 5.98
CA ARG A 162 7.35 -5.79 6.48
C ARG A 162 6.36 -5.61 5.33
N ASP A 163 6.67 -4.76 4.37
CA ASP A 163 5.80 -4.55 3.21
C ASP A 163 5.56 -5.84 2.43
N LEU A 164 6.61 -6.60 2.14
CA LEU A 164 6.47 -7.88 1.45
C LEU A 164 5.62 -8.87 2.27
N LEU A 165 5.86 -8.99 3.58
CA LEU A 165 5.09 -9.89 4.44
C LEU A 165 3.63 -9.46 4.57
N VAL A 166 3.36 -8.16 4.67
CA VAL A 166 2.00 -7.60 4.70
C VAL A 166 1.31 -7.81 3.34
N PHE A 167 2.01 -7.65 2.23
CA PHE A 167 1.48 -7.94 0.91
C PHE A 167 1.06 -9.41 0.79
N ILE A 168 1.93 -10.36 1.15
CA ILE A 168 1.60 -11.81 1.13
C ILE A 168 0.41 -12.12 2.04
N HIS A 169 0.40 -11.55 3.25
CA HIS A 169 -0.71 -11.68 4.19
C HIS A 169 -2.02 -11.17 3.57
N GLU A 170 -2.01 -10.00 2.91
CA GLU A 170 -3.19 -9.44 2.26
C GLU A 170 -3.70 -10.34 1.13
N LEU A 171 -2.83 -10.96 0.34
CA LEU A 171 -3.23 -11.91 -0.70
C LEU A 171 -4.02 -13.08 -0.11
N TYR A 172 -3.56 -13.67 0.98
CA TYR A 172 -4.30 -14.74 1.68
C TYR A 172 -5.60 -14.21 2.31
N ARG A 173 -5.59 -12.99 2.84
CA ARG A 173 -6.78 -12.35 3.37
C ARG A 173 -7.87 -12.16 2.31
N GLN A 174 -7.47 -11.90 1.07
CA GLN A 174 -8.35 -11.82 -0.11
C GLN A 174 -8.65 -13.20 -0.73
N LYS A 175 -8.22 -14.29 -0.10
CA LYS A 175 -8.43 -15.68 -0.55
C LYS A 175 -7.80 -15.98 -1.92
N ILE A 176 -6.70 -15.33 -2.27
CA ILE A 176 -5.92 -15.65 -3.45
C ILE A 176 -5.32 -17.06 -3.28
N SER A 177 -5.32 -17.83 -4.37
CA SER A 177 -4.79 -19.21 -4.36
C SER A 177 -3.32 -19.27 -4.00
N ASN A 178 -2.90 -20.37 -3.41
CA ASN A 178 -1.52 -20.57 -2.99
C ASN A 178 -0.53 -20.51 -4.19
N GLU A 179 -0.95 -21.02 -5.33
CA GLU A 179 -0.20 -21.01 -6.58
C GLU A 179 0.06 -19.56 -7.01
N LEU A 180 -0.97 -18.75 -7.06
CA LEU A 180 -0.87 -17.36 -7.49
C LEU A 180 -0.08 -16.50 -6.50
N VAL A 181 -0.17 -16.78 -5.20
CA VAL A 181 0.68 -16.14 -4.18
C VAL A 181 2.17 -16.48 -4.42
N LYS A 182 2.49 -17.75 -4.72
CA LYS A 182 3.86 -18.16 -5.06
C LYS A 182 4.38 -17.45 -6.30
N GLU A 183 3.56 -17.34 -7.34
CA GLU A 183 3.94 -16.63 -8.57
C GLU A 183 4.17 -15.14 -8.32
N ALA A 184 3.35 -14.49 -7.49
CA ALA A 184 3.55 -13.09 -7.10
C ALA A 184 4.87 -12.90 -6.33
N ILE A 185 5.20 -13.82 -5.42
CA ILE A 185 6.49 -13.81 -4.70
C ILE A 185 7.66 -14.01 -5.68
N TYR A 186 7.54 -14.97 -6.59
CA TYR A 186 8.57 -15.21 -7.61
C TYR A 186 8.76 -13.98 -8.50
N GLU A 187 7.66 -13.32 -8.91
CA GLU A 187 7.73 -12.10 -9.70
C GLU A 187 8.40 -10.94 -8.95
N TYR A 188 8.11 -10.80 -7.64
CA TYR A 188 8.79 -9.85 -6.78
C TYR A 188 10.29 -10.15 -6.65
N ASP A 189 10.64 -11.42 -6.38
CA ASP A 189 12.02 -11.90 -6.20
C ASP A 189 12.87 -11.58 -7.44
N LYS A 190 12.42 -11.98 -8.62
CA LYS A 190 13.14 -11.76 -9.88
C LYS A 190 13.23 -10.30 -10.33
N THR A 191 12.37 -9.43 -9.81
CA THR A 191 12.35 -8.00 -10.11
C THR A 191 13.16 -7.21 -9.07
N ASN A 192 14.42 -7.61 -8.83
CA ASN A 192 15.33 -6.99 -7.86
C ASN A 192 14.86 -7.07 -6.38
N GLY A 193 13.92 -7.95 -6.07
CA GLY A 193 13.40 -8.15 -4.72
C GLY A 193 14.15 -9.19 -3.87
N SER A 194 15.14 -9.90 -4.45
CA SER A 194 15.78 -11.07 -3.85
C SER A 194 16.35 -10.81 -2.46
N GLU A 195 17.05 -9.71 -2.25
CA GLU A 195 17.63 -9.38 -0.94
C GLU A 195 16.55 -9.22 0.14
N ILE A 196 15.47 -8.51 -0.20
CA ILE A 196 14.35 -8.28 0.73
C ILE A 196 13.59 -9.57 0.98
N TYR A 197 13.39 -10.40 -0.04
CA TYR A 197 12.76 -11.70 0.11
C TYR A 197 13.57 -12.60 1.06
N GLU A 198 14.88 -12.71 0.88
CA GLU A 198 15.75 -13.49 1.78
C GLU A 198 15.73 -12.98 3.22
N HIS A 199 15.73 -11.65 3.42
CA HIS A 199 15.60 -11.08 4.76
C HIS A 199 14.22 -11.37 5.38
N SER A 200 13.16 -11.33 4.57
CA SER A 200 11.81 -11.69 5.01
C SER A 200 11.73 -13.16 5.45
N LEU A 201 12.40 -14.06 4.74
CA LEU A 201 12.52 -15.48 5.14
C LEU A 201 13.23 -15.64 6.49
N ARG A 202 14.31 -14.88 6.75
CA ARG A 202 15.00 -14.89 8.06
C ARG A 202 14.09 -14.36 9.17
N LEU A 203 13.30 -13.32 8.91
CA LEU A 203 12.31 -12.81 9.86
C LEU A 203 11.24 -13.87 10.17
N ILE A 204 10.71 -14.56 9.18
CA ILE A 204 9.74 -15.65 9.35
C ILE A 204 10.30 -16.75 10.25
N LEU A 205 11.57 -17.12 10.10
CA LEU A 205 12.20 -18.08 11.00
C LEU A 205 12.32 -17.56 12.43
N LYS A 206 12.69 -16.29 12.60
CA LYS A 206 12.76 -15.65 13.92
C LYS A 206 11.40 -15.63 14.61
N PHE A 207 10.33 -15.42 13.87
CA PHE A 207 8.95 -15.42 14.38
C PHE A 207 8.27 -16.79 14.34
N LYS A 208 8.99 -17.88 14.05
CA LYS A 208 8.45 -19.25 14.07
C LYS A 208 7.71 -19.62 15.38
N PRO A 209 8.15 -19.22 16.60
CA PRO A 209 7.40 -19.48 17.82
C PRO A 209 5.99 -18.90 17.79
N LEU A 210 5.81 -17.70 17.21
CA LEU A 210 4.51 -17.06 17.04
C LEU A 210 3.56 -17.92 16.17
N TYR A 211 4.09 -18.54 15.11
CA TYR A 211 3.29 -19.44 14.28
C TYR A 211 2.71 -20.61 15.11
N TYR A 212 3.54 -21.26 15.95
CA TYR A 212 3.05 -22.35 16.80
C TYR A 212 2.04 -21.91 17.84
N LEU A 213 2.17 -20.67 18.33
CA LEU A 213 1.19 -20.06 19.24
C LEU A 213 -0.15 -19.79 18.54
N LEU A 214 -0.11 -19.30 17.29
CA LEU A 214 -1.32 -18.91 16.52
C LEU A 214 -2.03 -20.10 15.88
N ARG A 215 -1.30 -21.12 15.44
CA ARG A 215 -1.81 -22.27 14.69
C ARG A 215 -3.00 -22.99 15.35
N PRO A 216 -3.03 -23.25 16.68
CA PRO A 216 -4.16 -23.89 17.34
C PRO A 216 -5.48 -23.12 17.19
N PHE A 217 -5.41 -21.81 16.97
CA PHE A 217 -6.58 -20.92 16.86
C PHE A 217 -7.12 -20.78 15.43
N LYS A 218 -6.58 -21.52 14.47
CA LYS A 218 -7.03 -21.52 13.06
C LYS A 218 -8.54 -21.82 12.92
N PHE A 219 -9.09 -22.62 13.83
CA PHE A 219 -10.52 -22.98 13.86
C PHE A 219 -11.45 -21.79 14.14
N LEU A 220 -10.95 -20.68 14.73
CA LEU A 220 -11.75 -19.48 14.98
C LEU A 220 -12.22 -18.78 13.69
N GLY A 221 -11.69 -19.16 12.52
CA GLY A 221 -12.10 -18.66 11.22
C GLY A 221 -11.86 -17.18 10.95
N LYS A 222 -11.14 -16.46 11.83
CA LYS A 222 -10.84 -15.04 11.66
C LYS A 222 -9.92 -14.83 10.46
N LYS A 223 -10.33 -13.97 9.52
CA LYS A 223 -9.62 -13.75 8.24
C LYS A 223 -8.16 -13.39 8.42
N ASP A 224 -7.85 -12.42 9.29
CA ASP A 224 -6.48 -11.96 9.51
C ASP A 224 -5.60 -13.03 10.17
N LEU A 225 -6.14 -13.79 11.13
CA LEU A 225 -5.44 -14.90 11.76
C LEU A 225 -5.11 -16.00 10.75
N ASN A 226 -6.09 -16.40 9.94
CA ASN A 226 -5.89 -17.44 8.93
C ASN A 226 -4.90 -17.01 7.86
N ALA A 227 -4.96 -15.75 7.42
CA ALA A 227 -3.98 -15.18 6.50
C ALA A 227 -2.56 -15.19 7.07
N ALA A 228 -2.39 -14.81 8.35
CA ALA A 228 -1.10 -14.87 9.03
C ALA A 228 -0.56 -16.31 9.09
N ILE A 229 -1.41 -17.28 9.49
CA ILE A 229 -1.03 -18.68 9.54
C ILE A 229 -0.62 -19.18 8.15
N SER A 230 -1.39 -18.87 7.09
CA SER A 230 -1.07 -19.27 5.71
C SER A 230 0.22 -18.64 5.22
N THR A 231 0.52 -17.40 5.60
CA THR A 231 1.81 -16.75 5.31
C THR A 231 2.98 -17.54 5.91
N PHE A 232 2.86 -17.98 7.17
CA PHE A 232 3.86 -18.83 7.81
C PHE A 232 3.96 -20.21 7.14
N GLU A 233 2.83 -20.84 6.85
CA GLU A 233 2.75 -22.17 6.20
C GLU A 233 3.45 -22.15 4.82
N LEU A 234 3.35 -21.05 4.08
CA LEU A 234 4.04 -20.88 2.80
C LEU A 234 5.54 -20.62 2.98
N LEU A 235 5.92 -19.67 3.83
CA LEU A 235 7.28 -19.14 3.88
C LEU A 235 8.24 -19.96 4.76
N LEU A 236 7.76 -20.68 5.79
CA LEU A 236 8.64 -21.49 6.66
C LEU A 236 9.36 -22.61 5.92
N PRO A 237 8.74 -23.40 5.01
CA PRO A 237 9.46 -24.39 4.20
C PRO A 237 10.50 -23.75 3.29
N ALA A 238 10.16 -22.65 2.61
CA ALA A 238 11.08 -21.93 1.74
C ALA A 238 12.29 -21.37 2.50
N ALA A 239 12.07 -20.85 3.72
CA ALA A 239 13.13 -20.33 4.58
C ALA A 239 14.09 -21.44 5.04
N LYS A 240 13.59 -22.61 5.38
CA LYS A 240 14.42 -23.77 5.75
C LYS A 240 15.28 -24.23 4.57
N SER A 241 14.67 -24.43 3.40
CA SER A 241 15.37 -24.90 2.19
C SER A 241 16.51 -23.94 1.82
N LYS A 242 16.24 -22.61 1.77
CA LYS A 242 17.23 -21.59 1.32
C LYS A 242 18.40 -21.38 2.32
N ILE A 243 18.21 -21.70 3.61
CA ILE A 243 19.26 -21.59 4.64
C ILE A 243 20.09 -22.89 4.76
N THR A 244 19.50 -24.06 4.51
CA THR A 244 20.20 -25.34 4.55
C THR A 244 21.08 -25.56 3.30
N SER A 245 20.84 -24.83 2.21
CA SER A 245 21.61 -24.89 0.95
C SER A 245 22.80 -23.92 0.88
N ARG A 246 23.09 -23.21 1.98
CA ARG A 246 24.28 -22.37 2.18
C ARG A 246 25.14 -22.88 3.31
#